data_095cd11bdbdd6a550d5209198f9c7e7e
#
_entry.id   095cd11bdbdd6a550d5209198f9c7e7e
#
_cell.length_a   1.000
_cell.length_b   1.000
_cell.length_c   1.000
_cell.angle_alpha   90.00
_cell.angle_beta   90.00
_cell.angle_gamma   90.00
#
_symmetry.space_group_name_H-M   'P 1'
#
loop_
_entity.id
_entity.type
_entity.pdbx_description
1 polymer ?
#
loop_
_entity_poly.entity_id
_entity_poly.type
_entity_poly.pdbx_seq_one_letter_code
_entity_poly.pdbx_strand_id
1 'polypeptide(L)'
;MQPESLMMTHGYVPEWSENAVKCPIYQTSTFVFPNAEAGKRFFALAYGKLELNSGEQPGLIYSRLNNPNLQILEERLALWEQADGAAVFESGMSAISTVFLTFLKPGDRLLISNPVYGGTHHFVHHYLPSIGVHVEHFTADTDLAALQKELCADPRGAQIKLIYAETPANPTNDVIDLKALGALKKALAAAYGTEVRLAVDNTYLGPIWQKPMEFGADMSCYSATKFLSGHSDLIAGAVTGTAESITAIKTLRTFLGNMASPNTCWLLTRSLETLKIRMTRQAENALHVVRFLESHPKVSRVYFPGWASQGDEQVRIHQQQSSSHGAMISFDVLGGEASAFTVLNNLHLVKLAVSLGSNESLAQHPYHMTHADMPEDEKNSLHLTDAMIRLSVGIEDPEDLIHDLRQALDLL
;
A
#
# COMPACT_ATOMS: atom_id res chain seq x y z
N MET A 1 -9.13 23.72 -0.16
CA MET A 1 -8.79 23.37 1.24
C MET A 1 -7.79 22.22 1.21
N GLN A 2 -6.93 22.12 2.22
CA GLN A 2 -5.97 21.03 2.33
C GLN A 2 -6.67 19.72 2.73
N PRO A 3 -6.13 18.55 2.34
CA PRO A 3 -6.72 17.25 2.65
C PRO A 3 -7.04 17.07 4.14
N GLU A 4 -6.16 17.52 5.05
CA GLU A 4 -6.35 17.41 6.50
C GLU A 4 -7.64 18.09 6.99
N SER A 5 -7.98 19.23 6.40
CA SER A 5 -9.24 19.92 6.73
C SER A 5 -10.45 19.23 6.13
N LEU A 6 -10.30 18.70 4.91
CA LEU A 6 -11.37 17.99 4.21
C LEU A 6 -11.71 16.65 4.89
N MET A 7 -10.74 15.99 5.55
CA MET A 7 -11.01 14.78 6.33
C MET A 7 -12.08 14.97 7.40
N MET A 8 -12.30 16.19 7.87
CA MET A 8 -13.31 16.47 8.92
C MET A 8 -14.75 16.47 8.38
N THR A 9 -14.95 16.81 7.09
CA THR A 9 -16.28 17.13 6.58
C THR A 9 -16.62 16.49 5.23
N HIS A 10 -15.65 16.22 4.38
CA HIS A 10 -15.90 15.80 3.00
C HIS A 10 -16.70 14.49 2.91
N GLY A 11 -17.66 14.45 1.99
CA GLY A 11 -18.49 13.28 1.74
C GLY A 11 -19.60 13.02 2.78
N TYR A 12 -19.73 13.87 3.81
CA TYR A 12 -20.73 13.71 4.86
C TYR A 12 -21.62 14.94 5.00
N VAL A 13 -22.93 14.72 5.02
CA VAL A 13 -23.96 15.74 5.18
C VAL A 13 -24.69 15.44 6.50
N PRO A 14 -24.47 16.26 7.57
CA PRO A 14 -25.04 16.00 8.90
C PRO A 14 -26.57 15.91 8.91
N GLU A 15 -27.25 16.71 8.08
CA GLU A 15 -28.70 16.76 7.97
C GLU A 15 -29.34 15.40 7.59
N TRP A 16 -28.58 14.53 6.96
CA TRP A 16 -29.05 13.16 6.63
C TRP A 16 -28.92 12.17 7.81
N SER A 17 -28.41 12.63 8.95
CA SER A 17 -28.11 11.81 10.12
C SER A 17 -28.39 12.56 11.42
N GLU A 18 -29.60 13.14 11.56
CA GLU A 18 -30.06 13.84 12.75
C GLU A 18 -29.09 14.97 13.21
N ASN A 19 -28.39 15.61 12.29
CA ASN A 19 -27.36 16.62 12.53
C ASN A 19 -26.17 16.14 13.39
N ALA A 20 -25.88 14.85 13.38
CA ALA A 20 -24.73 14.30 14.09
C ALA A 20 -23.41 14.85 13.49
N VAL A 21 -22.45 15.24 14.34
CA VAL A 21 -21.14 15.75 13.91
C VAL A 21 -20.35 14.67 13.16
N LYS A 22 -20.48 13.41 13.55
CA LYS A 22 -19.83 12.27 12.91
C LYS A 22 -20.84 11.37 12.21
N CYS A 23 -20.46 10.87 11.04
CA CYS A 23 -21.27 9.91 10.30
C CYS A 23 -21.59 8.68 11.18
N PRO A 24 -22.86 8.27 11.30
CA PRO A 24 -23.23 7.01 11.95
C PRO A 24 -22.67 5.79 11.22
N ILE A 25 -22.68 4.64 11.90
CA ILE A 25 -22.39 3.35 11.25
C ILE A 25 -23.70 2.83 10.64
N TYR A 26 -23.75 2.78 9.31
CA TYR A 26 -24.91 2.23 8.57
C TYR A 26 -24.80 0.71 8.46
N GLN A 27 -25.03 0.02 9.56
CA GLN A 27 -24.93 -1.44 9.67
C GLN A 27 -26.21 -2.11 9.12
N THR A 28 -26.41 -2.00 7.81
CA THR A 28 -27.53 -2.64 7.10
C THR A 28 -27.06 -3.29 5.81
N SER A 29 -27.70 -4.37 5.39
CA SER A 29 -27.44 -5.00 4.10
C SER A 29 -28.19 -4.34 2.95
N THR A 30 -29.37 -3.73 3.22
CA THR A 30 -30.27 -3.26 2.17
C THR A 30 -30.89 -1.91 2.52
N PHE A 31 -31.26 -1.16 1.48
CA PHE A 31 -31.91 0.13 1.60
C PHE A 31 -33.28 0.10 0.92
N VAL A 32 -34.28 0.79 1.48
CA VAL A 32 -35.61 0.88 0.91
C VAL A 32 -35.66 1.96 -0.18
N PHE A 33 -36.48 1.75 -1.20
CA PHE A 33 -36.74 2.75 -2.22
C PHE A 33 -37.99 3.54 -1.89
N PRO A 34 -38.04 4.85 -2.20
CA PRO A 34 -39.26 5.65 -2.01
C PRO A 34 -40.46 5.13 -2.81
N ASN A 35 -40.17 4.58 -4.02
CA ASN A 35 -41.16 3.96 -4.91
C ASN A 35 -40.43 3.05 -5.92
N ALA A 36 -41.18 2.31 -6.73
CA ALA A 36 -40.63 1.38 -7.72
C ALA A 36 -39.84 2.09 -8.84
N GLU A 37 -40.27 3.29 -9.23
CA GLU A 37 -39.63 4.11 -10.25
C GLU A 37 -38.24 4.56 -9.80
N ALA A 38 -38.08 4.97 -8.52
CA ALA A 38 -36.79 5.28 -7.92
C ALA A 38 -35.87 4.04 -7.92
N GLY A 39 -36.39 2.88 -7.52
CA GLY A 39 -35.65 1.62 -7.57
C GLY A 39 -35.14 1.29 -8.98
N LYS A 40 -36.02 1.39 -9.99
CA LYS A 40 -35.68 1.20 -11.40
C LYS A 40 -34.55 2.17 -11.83
N ARG A 41 -34.63 3.45 -11.45
CA ARG A 41 -33.64 4.45 -11.78
C ARG A 41 -32.27 4.16 -11.12
N PHE A 42 -32.27 3.81 -9.83
CA PHE A 42 -31.05 3.50 -9.08
C PHE A 42 -30.30 2.32 -9.69
N PHE A 43 -31.01 1.26 -10.09
CA PHE A 43 -30.39 0.14 -10.81
C PHE A 43 -29.87 0.53 -12.20
N ALA A 44 -30.59 1.39 -12.93
CA ALA A 44 -30.15 1.84 -14.24
C ALA A 44 -28.85 2.70 -14.15
N LEU A 45 -28.74 3.53 -13.11
CA LEU A 45 -27.52 4.27 -12.80
C LEU A 45 -26.38 3.32 -12.39
N ALA A 46 -26.65 2.36 -11.51
CA ALA A 46 -25.64 1.39 -11.03
C ALA A 46 -25.08 0.51 -12.16
N TYR A 47 -25.89 0.24 -13.20
CA TYR A 47 -25.46 -0.53 -14.39
C TYR A 47 -24.95 0.36 -15.55
N GLY A 48 -24.77 1.67 -15.34
CA GLY A 48 -24.29 2.58 -16.36
C GLY A 48 -25.22 2.77 -17.55
N LYS A 49 -26.52 2.46 -17.38
CA LYS A 49 -27.55 2.65 -18.44
C LYS A 49 -28.12 4.07 -18.46
N LEU A 50 -27.91 4.81 -17.39
CA LEU A 50 -28.29 6.23 -17.26
C LEU A 50 -27.14 6.97 -16.58
N GLU A 51 -27.12 8.29 -16.79
CA GLU A 51 -26.23 9.21 -16.09
C GLU A 51 -26.98 9.95 -14.98
N LEU A 52 -26.24 10.44 -13.98
CA LEU A 52 -26.79 11.30 -12.94
C LEU A 52 -27.17 12.66 -13.53
N ASN A 53 -28.30 13.18 -13.14
CA ASN A 53 -28.63 14.56 -13.42
C ASN A 53 -27.78 15.51 -12.55
N SER A 54 -27.65 16.78 -12.96
CA SER A 54 -26.92 17.77 -12.15
C SER A 54 -27.51 17.87 -10.73
N GLY A 55 -26.65 17.65 -9.72
CA GLY A 55 -27.05 17.70 -8.30
C GLY A 55 -27.75 16.44 -7.77
N GLU A 56 -27.97 15.43 -8.61
CA GLU A 56 -28.55 14.15 -8.18
C GLU A 56 -27.50 13.31 -7.45
N GLN A 57 -27.91 12.65 -6.36
CA GLN A 57 -27.07 11.67 -5.67
C GLN A 57 -27.40 10.25 -6.16
N PRO A 58 -26.41 9.37 -6.29
CA PRO A 58 -26.66 7.96 -6.59
C PRO A 58 -27.48 7.34 -5.43
N GLY A 59 -28.55 6.67 -5.75
CA GLY A 59 -29.40 6.02 -4.75
C GLY A 59 -28.72 4.84 -4.09
N LEU A 60 -29.01 4.62 -2.82
CA LEU A 60 -28.54 3.46 -2.07
C LEU A 60 -29.42 2.24 -2.41
N ILE A 61 -28.78 1.08 -2.63
CA ILE A 61 -29.44 -0.15 -3.04
C ILE A 61 -29.16 -1.27 -2.05
N TYR A 62 -27.90 -1.64 -1.92
CA TYR A 62 -27.44 -2.80 -1.16
C TYR A 62 -25.97 -2.62 -0.76
N SER A 63 -25.60 -2.94 0.48
CA SER A 63 -24.27 -2.58 1.02
C SER A 63 -23.09 -3.24 0.30
N ARG A 64 -23.30 -4.33 -0.45
CA ARG A 64 -22.27 -4.88 -1.35
C ARG A 64 -21.99 -3.97 -2.56
N LEU A 65 -22.98 -3.18 -2.98
CA LEU A 65 -22.86 -2.24 -4.11
C LEU A 65 -22.42 -0.86 -3.61
N ASN A 66 -23.15 -0.33 -2.65
CA ASN A 66 -22.88 0.99 -2.06
C ASN A 66 -23.39 1.06 -0.61
N ASN A 67 -22.67 1.81 0.21
CA ASN A 67 -23.00 2.06 1.61
C ASN A 67 -22.44 3.42 1.99
N PRO A 68 -23.10 4.27 2.78
CA PRO A 68 -22.62 5.61 3.12
C PRO A 68 -21.22 5.63 3.75
N ASN A 69 -20.91 4.69 4.67
CA ASN A 69 -19.58 4.63 5.29
C ASN A 69 -18.50 4.28 4.27
N LEU A 70 -18.79 3.38 3.33
CA LEU A 70 -17.88 2.99 2.26
C LEU A 70 -17.63 4.16 1.31
N GLN A 71 -18.68 4.88 0.89
CA GLN A 71 -18.58 6.02 -0.02
C GLN A 71 -17.77 7.16 0.59
N ILE A 72 -18.09 7.56 1.83
CA ILE A 72 -17.35 8.64 2.54
C ILE A 72 -15.87 8.31 2.67
N LEU A 73 -15.55 7.06 3.02
CA LEU A 73 -14.15 6.62 3.14
C LEU A 73 -13.44 6.66 1.79
N GLU A 74 -14.06 6.14 0.72
CA GLU A 74 -13.49 6.14 -0.62
C GLU A 74 -13.24 7.55 -1.15
N GLU A 75 -14.17 8.47 -0.95
CA GLU A 75 -14.00 9.87 -1.33
C GLU A 75 -12.85 10.54 -0.57
N ARG A 76 -12.71 10.29 0.74
CA ARG A 76 -11.63 10.83 1.56
C ARG A 76 -10.26 10.26 1.20
N LEU A 77 -10.17 8.97 0.86
CA LEU A 77 -8.93 8.36 0.37
C LEU A 77 -8.51 8.96 -0.97
N ALA A 78 -9.45 9.14 -1.89
CA ALA A 78 -9.17 9.78 -3.18
C ALA A 78 -8.61 11.21 -3.02
N LEU A 79 -9.10 11.97 -2.04
CA LEU A 79 -8.58 13.32 -1.75
C LEU A 79 -7.11 13.31 -1.29
N TRP A 80 -6.72 12.37 -0.45
CA TRP A 80 -5.33 12.25 0.00
C TRP A 80 -4.38 12.00 -1.17
N GLU A 81 -4.77 11.14 -2.10
CA GLU A 81 -3.98 10.78 -3.29
C GLU A 81 -4.12 11.77 -4.44
N GLN A 82 -5.08 12.68 -4.41
CA GLN A 82 -5.49 13.49 -5.57
C GLN A 82 -5.91 12.62 -6.76
N ALA A 83 -6.57 11.49 -6.45
CA ALA A 83 -7.08 10.52 -7.40
C ALA A 83 -8.52 10.82 -7.80
N ASP A 84 -8.98 10.27 -8.94
CA ASP A 84 -10.36 10.41 -9.40
C ASP A 84 -11.34 9.58 -8.55
N GLY A 85 -10.85 8.53 -7.87
CA GLY A 85 -11.67 7.67 -7.02
C GLY A 85 -10.84 6.69 -6.20
N ALA A 86 -11.56 5.93 -5.35
CA ALA A 86 -10.99 4.85 -4.56
C ALA A 86 -11.94 3.67 -4.44
N ALA A 87 -11.40 2.50 -4.13
CA ALA A 87 -12.13 1.29 -3.78
C ALA A 87 -11.53 0.69 -2.49
N VAL A 88 -12.40 0.32 -1.52
CA VAL A 88 -11.98 -0.23 -0.23
C VAL A 88 -12.38 -1.69 -0.10
N PHE A 89 -11.53 -2.49 0.55
CA PHE A 89 -11.58 -3.95 0.62
C PHE A 89 -11.39 -4.45 2.04
N GLU A 90 -11.74 -5.72 2.27
CA GLU A 90 -11.55 -6.42 3.55
C GLU A 90 -10.09 -6.57 3.98
N SER A 91 -9.14 -6.58 3.03
CA SER A 91 -7.71 -6.71 3.32
C SER A 91 -6.85 -6.14 2.19
N GLY A 92 -5.56 -5.88 2.48
CA GLY A 92 -4.58 -5.48 1.46
C GLY A 92 -4.47 -6.52 0.35
N MET A 93 -4.43 -7.80 0.69
CA MET A 93 -4.42 -8.88 -0.32
C MET A 93 -5.68 -8.92 -1.17
N SER A 94 -6.84 -8.60 -0.58
CA SER A 94 -8.10 -8.48 -1.31
C SER A 94 -8.05 -7.33 -2.33
N ALA A 95 -7.43 -6.22 -1.98
CA ALA A 95 -7.18 -5.10 -2.89
C ALA A 95 -6.23 -5.49 -4.04
N ILE A 96 -5.06 -6.04 -3.70
CA ILE A 96 -4.03 -6.45 -4.66
C ILE A 96 -4.54 -7.52 -5.62
N SER A 97 -5.13 -8.60 -5.10
CA SER A 97 -5.66 -9.70 -5.93
C SER A 97 -6.79 -9.22 -6.85
N THR A 98 -7.64 -8.30 -6.38
CA THR A 98 -8.68 -7.71 -7.22
C THR A 98 -8.08 -6.88 -8.36
N VAL A 99 -7.01 -6.11 -8.12
CA VAL A 99 -6.27 -5.39 -9.18
C VAL A 99 -5.73 -6.39 -10.21
N PHE A 100 -5.03 -7.42 -9.80
CA PHE A 100 -4.47 -8.42 -10.72
C PHE A 100 -5.56 -9.10 -11.54
N LEU A 101 -6.62 -9.59 -10.91
CA LEU A 101 -7.73 -10.27 -11.58
C LEU A 101 -8.58 -9.36 -12.48
N THR A 102 -8.57 -8.05 -12.21
CA THR A 102 -9.24 -7.08 -13.08
C THR A 102 -8.51 -6.90 -14.41
N PHE A 103 -7.18 -6.75 -14.35
CA PHE A 103 -6.38 -6.32 -15.50
C PHE A 103 -5.59 -7.43 -16.19
N LEU A 104 -5.55 -8.63 -15.62
CA LEU A 104 -4.83 -9.78 -16.19
C LEU A 104 -5.81 -10.89 -16.60
N LYS A 105 -5.55 -11.46 -17.76
CA LYS A 105 -6.29 -12.59 -18.33
C LYS A 105 -5.30 -13.73 -18.69
N PRO A 106 -5.79 -14.97 -18.88
CA PRO A 106 -4.93 -16.05 -19.38
C PRO A 106 -4.16 -15.62 -20.64
N GLY A 107 -2.84 -15.81 -20.65
CA GLY A 107 -1.92 -15.39 -21.71
C GLY A 107 -1.30 -14.01 -21.52
N ASP A 108 -1.81 -13.20 -20.60
CA ASP A 108 -1.21 -11.90 -20.25
C ASP A 108 0.06 -12.07 -19.40
N ARG A 109 0.85 -10.99 -19.36
CA ARG A 109 2.06 -10.89 -18.55
C ARG A 109 1.93 -9.79 -17.51
N LEU A 110 2.35 -10.12 -16.30
CA LEU A 110 2.60 -9.21 -15.20
C LEU A 110 4.11 -8.94 -15.13
N LEU A 111 4.50 -7.66 -15.18
CA LEU A 111 5.86 -7.23 -14.83
C LEU A 111 5.83 -6.69 -13.40
N ILE A 112 6.56 -7.31 -12.48
CA ILE A 112 6.45 -7.01 -11.04
C ILE A 112 7.83 -6.80 -10.41
N SER A 113 7.92 -5.82 -9.49
CA SER A 113 9.14 -5.63 -8.69
C SER A 113 9.38 -6.78 -7.72
N ASN A 114 10.64 -7.01 -7.36
CA ASN A 114 11.04 -7.97 -6.33
C ASN A 114 12.12 -7.32 -5.43
N PRO A 115 12.05 -7.39 -4.09
CA PRO A 115 11.01 -8.08 -3.31
C PRO A 115 9.68 -7.33 -3.30
N VAL A 116 8.62 -8.07 -2.98
CA VAL A 116 7.29 -7.56 -2.63
C VAL A 116 6.80 -8.26 -1.36
N TYR A 117 5.76 -7.74 -0.75
CA TYR A 117 5.12 -8.39 0.41
C TYR A 117 4.91 -9.88 0.19
N GLY A 118 5.25 -10.72 1.20
CA GLY A 118 5.21 -12.18 1.08
C GLY A 118 3.88 -12.74 0.57
N GLY A 119 2.73 -12.17 0.99
CA GLY A 119 1.43 -12.56 0.45
C GLY A 119 1.28 -12.28 -1.04
N THR A 120 1.80 -11.16 -1.53
CA THR A 120 1.84 -10.81 -2.96
C THR A 120 2.75 -11.77 -3.71
N HIS A 121 3.97 -12.00 -3.19
CA HIS A 121 4.92 -12.97 -3.74
C HIS A 121 4.29 -14.34 -3.90
N HIS A 122 3.66 -14.88 -2.85
CA HIS A 122 3.00 -16.18 -2.90
C HIS A 122 1.86 -16.22 -3.93
N PHE A 123 1.05 -15.17 -4.01
CA PHE A 123 -0.06 -15.08 -4.97
C PHE A 123 0.43 -15.07 -6.43
N VAL A 124 1.48 -14.31 -6.74
CA VAL A 124 2.00 -14.22 -8.12
C VAL A 124 2.76 -15.46 -8.56
N HIS A 125 3.39 -16.21 -7.64
CA HIS A 125 4.13 -17.42 -7.97
C HIS A 125 3.27 -18.68 -8.04
N HIS A 126 2.19 -18.75 -7.25
CA HIS A 126 1.37 -19.96 -7.17
C HIS A 126 0.01 -19.82 -7.85
N TYR A 127 -0.68 -18.69 -7.65
CA TYR A 127 -2.03 -18.55 -8.18
C TYR A 127 -2.05 -18.03 -9.62
N LEU A 128 -1.35 -16.95 -9.94
CA LEU A 128 -1.41 -16.35 -11.29
C LEU A 128 -0.95 -17.32 -12.39
N PRO A 129 0.14 -18.09 -12.23
CA PRO A 129 0.49 -19.10 -13.23
C PRO A 129 -0.56 -20.20 -13.42
N SER A 130 -1.28 -20.57 -12.34
CA SER A 130 -2.34 -21.58 -12.40
C SER A 130 -3.55 -21.18 -13.27
N ILE A 131 -3.73 -19.87 -13.46
CA ILE A 131 -4.77 -19.31 -14.35
C ILE A 131 -4.20 -18.84 -15.70
N GLY A 132 -2.94 -19.18 -16.01
CA GLY A 132 -2.31 -18.90 -17.30
C GLY A 132 -1.74 -17.49 -17.46
N VAL A 133 -1.49 -16.77 -16.35
CA VAL A 133 -0.79 -15.47 -16.37
C VAL A 133 0.70 -15.70 -16.19
N HIS A 134 1.53 -15.07 -17.02
CA HIS A 134 2.98 -15.12 -16.92
C HIS A 134 3.49 -13.99 -16.02
N VAL A 135 4.50 -14.30 -15.18
CA VAL A 135 5.09 -13.31 -14.25
C VAL A 135 6.55 -13.09 -14.62
N GLU A 136 6.93 -11.83 -14.77
CA GLU A 136 8.31 -11.40 -14.99
C GLU A 136 8.71 -10.45 -13.87
N HIS A 137 9.97 -10.54 -13.39
CA HIS A 137 10.47 -9.79 -12.27
C HIS A 137 11.51 -8.77 -12.69
N PHE A 138 11.54 -7.65 -11.97
CA PHE A 138 12.63 -6.68 -11.95
C PHE A 138 12.94 -6.28 -10.51
N THR A 139 14.12 -5.73 -10.26
CA THR A 139 14.56 -5.29 -8.92
C THR A 139 14.92 -3.82 -8.92
N ALA A 140 15.23 -3.27 -7.77
CA ALA A 140 15.72 -1.90 -7.64
C ALA A 140 17.04 -1.66 -8.41
N ASP A 141 17.85 -2.72 -8.61
CA ASP A 141 19.12 -2.65 -9.35
C ASP A 141 18.93 -2.81 -10.87
N THR A 142 17.71 -3.07 -11.34
CA THR A 142 17.43 -3.24 -12.77
C THR A 142 17.58 -1.91 -13.51
N ASP A 143 18.40 -1.89 -14.56
CA ASP A 143 18.41 -0.75 -15.50
C ASP A 143 17.09 -0.72 -16.28
N LEU A 144 16.14 0.08 -15.79
CA LEU A 144 14.79 0.20 -16.38
C LEU A 144 14.83 0.77 -17.82
N ALA A 145 15.87 1.50 -18.20
CA ALA A 145 16.01 2.01 -19.57
C ALA A 145 16.47 0.90 -20.53
N ALA A 146 17.36 0.01 -20.09
CA ALA A 146 17.74 -1.18 -20.83
C ALA A 146 16.56 -2.15 -20.93
N LEU A 147 15.86 -2.42 -19.83
CA LEU A 147 14.65 -3.27 -19.80
C LEU A 147 13.58 -2.74 -20.75
N GLN A 148 13.34 -1.43 -20.79
CA GLN A 148 12.40 -0.81 -21.74
C GLN A 148 12.76 -1.15 -23.19
N LYS A 149 14.03 -1.02 -23.57
CA LYS A 149 14.48 -1.32 -24.96
C LYS A 149 14.27 -2.80 -25.29
N GLU A 150 14.61 -3.67 -24.37
CA GLU A 150 14.43 -5.11 -24.51
C GLU A 150 12.95 -5.47 -24.71
N LEU A 151 12.09 -5.03 -23.78
CA LEU A 151 10.66 -5.34 -23.81
C LEU A 151 9.94 -4.73 -25.01
N CYS A 152 10.36 -3.55 -25.48
CA CYS A 152 9.79 -2.95 -26.69
C CYS A 152 10.26 -3.64 -27.98
N ALA A 153 11.34 -4.39 -27.96
CA ALA A 153 11.84 -5.18 -29.10
C ALA A 153 11.34 -6.65 -29.11
N ASP A 154 10.93 -7.17 -27.97
CA ASP A 154 10.43 -8.55 -27.82
C ASP A 154 8.91 -8.59 -28.09
N PRO A 155 8.42 -9.36 -29.11
CA PRO A 155 6.99 -9.48 -29.37
C PRO A 155 6.14 -9.85 -28.13
N ARG A 156 6.73 -10.52 -27.16
CA ARG A 156 6.07 -10.85 -25.89
C ARG A 156 5.77 -9.63 -25.03
N GLY A 157 6.43 -8.50 -25.26
CA GLY A 157 6.12 -7.21 -24.62
C GLY A 157 4.67 -6.76 -24.85
N ALA A 158 4.06 -7.17 -25.97
CA ALA A 158 2.65 -6.92 -26.26
C ALA A 158 1.67 -7.60 -25.25
N GLN A 159 2.13 -8.63 -24.57
CA GLN A 159 1.35 -9.35 -23.55
C GLN A 159 1.42 -8.69 -22.16
N ILE A 160 2.34 -7.75 -21.92
CA ILE A 160 2.41 -7.02 -20.66
C ILE A 160 1.19 -6.12 -20.57
N LYS A 161 0.32 -6.39 -19.59
CA LYS A 161 -0.91 -5.61 -19.34
C LYS A 161 -0.86 -4.86 -18.04
N LEU A 162 -0.04 -5.32 -17.10
CA LEU A 162 0.12 -4.72 -15.80
C LEU A 162 1.60 -4.68 -15.40
N ILE A 163 2.05 -3.52 -14.97
CA ILE A 163 3.28 -3.31 -14.24
C ILE A 163 2.89 -3.08 -12.77
N TYR A 164 3.51 -3.81 -11.85
CA TYR A 164 3.27 -3.64 -10.42
C TYR A 164 4.60 -3.41 -9.69
N ALA A 165 4.65 -2.41 -8.84
CA ALA A 165 5.83 -2.13 -8.03
C ALA A 165 5.44 -1.88 -6.58
N GLU A 166 6.19 -2.47 -5.65
CA GLU A 166 6.16 -2.10 -4.23
C GLU A 166 7.36 -1.20 -3.94
N THR A 167 7.09 0.04 -3.51
CA THR A 167 8.16 1.01 -3.25
C THR A 167 7.76 2.02 -2.18
N PRO A 168 8.57 2.15 -1.08
CA PRO A 168 9.73 1.31 -0.74
C PRO A 168 9.37 -0.15 -0.51
N ALA A 169 10.28 -1.07 -0.82
CA ALA A 169 10.08 -2.51 -0.76
C ALA A 169 10.21 -3.07 0.67
N ASN A 170 9.37 -4.02 1.04
CA ASN A 170 9.46 -4.73 2.31
C ASN A 170 10.31 -6.02 2.15
N PRO A 171 11.37 -6.25 2.94
CA PRO A 171 11.79 -5.45 4.10
C PRO A 171 13.02 -4.56 3.85
N THR A 172 13.60 -4.57 2.66
CA THR A 172 14.91 -3.96 2.36
C THR A 172 14.86 -2.44 2.21
N ASN A 173 13.67 -1.86 2.14
CA ASN A 173 13.44 -0.43 1.95
C ASN A 173 14.00 0.16 0.65
N ASP A 174 14.30 -0.69 -0.34
CA ASP A 174 14.73 -0.25 -1.65
C ASP A 174 13.61 0.54 -2.35
N VAL A 175 14.00 1.59 -3.06
CA VAL A 175 13.06 2.42 -3.81
C VAL A 175 13.18 2.15 -5.30
N ILE A 176 12.03 2.01 -5.97
CA ILE A 176 11.92 1.83 -7.42
C ILE A 176 11.65 3.20 -8.07
N ASP A 177 12.34 3.53 -9.16
CA ASP A 177 12.13 4.79 -9.89
C ASP A 177 10.75 4.81 -10.57
N LEU A 178 9.79 5.49 -9.95
CA LEU A 178 8.41 5.61 -10.45
C LEU A 178 8.35 6.36 -11.78
N LYS A 179 9.23 7.34 -11.99
CA LYS A 179 9.31 8.09 -13.25
C LYS A 179 9.75 7.19 -14.40
N ALA A 180 10.74 6.34 -14.15
CA ALA A 180 11.20 5.35 -15.13
C ALA A 180 10.12 4.32 -15.44
N LEU A 181 9.36 3.85 -14.44
CA LEU A 181 8.22 2.93 -14.65
C LEU A 181 7.10 3.59 -15.47
N GLY A 182 6.78 4.85 -15.21
CA GLY A 182 5.81 5.61 -16.00
C GLY A 182 6.25 5.77 -17.46
N ALA A 183 7.56 5.94 -17.71
CA ALA A 183 8.14 5.98 -19.05
C ALA A 183 8.06 4.61 -19.74
N LEU A 184 8.42 3.54 -19.04
CA LEU A 184 8.32 2.15 -19.51
C LEU A 184 6.88 1.80 -19.93
N LYS A 185 5.89 2.10 -19.08
CA LYS A 185 4.47 1.93 -19.39
C LYS A 185 4.08 2.61 -20.71
N LYS A 186 4.44 3.88 -20.87
CA LYS A 186 4.14 4.66 -22.07
C LYS A 186 4.81 4.08 -23.32
N ALA A 187 6.05 3.66 -23.19
CA ALA A 187 6.82 3.07 -24.28
C ALA A 187 6.22 1.74 -24.76
N LEU A 188 5.83 0.85 -23.85
CA LEU A 188 5.16 -0.42 -24.17
C LEU A 188 3.81 -0.17 -24.86
N ALA A 189 3.00 0.75 -24.33
CA ALA A 189 1.72 1.11 -24.95
C ALA A 189 1.90 1.65 -26.38
N ALA A 190 2.90 2.49 -26.59
CA ALA A 190 3.22 3.05 -27.91
C ALA A 190 3.77 2.00 -28.89
N ALA A 191 4.66 1.10 -28.43
CA ALA A 191 5.28 0.08 -29.25
C ALA A 191 4.27 -0.94 -29.80
N TYR A 192 3.26 -1.30 -29.02
CA TYR A 192 2.34 -2.40 -29.34
C TYR A 192 0.89 -1.97 -29.58
N GLY A 193 0.56 -0.68 -29.37
CA GLY A 193 -0.82 -0.19 -29.48
C GLY A 193 -1.78 -0.86 -28.48
N THR A 194 -1.24 -1.34 -27.34
CA THR A 194 -2.01 -2.03 -26.29
C THR A 194 -2.04 -1.21 -25.02
N GLU A 195 -3.09 -1.39 -24.25
CA GLU A 195 -3.17 -0.76 -22.93
C GLU A 195 -2.27 -1.49 -21.93
N VAL A 196 -1.45 -0.72 -21.22
CA VAL A 196 -0.61 -1.18 -20.11
C VAL A 196 -0.94 -0.34 -18.88
N ARG A 197 -1.24 -0.98 -17.76
CA ARG A 197 -1.51 -0.31 -16.49
C ARG A 197 -0.28 -0.34 -15.58
N LEU A 198 -0.13 0.69 -14.75
CA LEU A 198 0.88 0.75 -13.69
C LEU A 198 0.16 0.87 -12.34
N ALA A 199 0.36 -0.11 -11.47
CA ALA A 199 -0.10 -0.12 -10.08
C ALA A 199 1.10 -0.10 -9.14
N VAL A 200 1.02 0.70 -8.08
CA VAL A 200 2.08 0.85 -7.09
C VAL A 200 1.54 0.54 -5.71
N ASP A 201 2.15 -0.41 -5.01
CA ASP A 201 1.92 -0.57 -3.58
C ASP A 201 2.68 0.52 -2.82
N ASN A 202 1.91 1.47 -2.32
CA ASN A 202 2.40 2.67 -1.64
C ASN A 202 2.19 2.59 -0.12
N THR A 203 2.12 1.38 0.44
CA THR A 203 1.77 1.15 1.85
C THR A 203 2.75 1.82 2.80
N TYR A 204 4.06 1.84 2.51
CA TYR A 204 5.09 2.34 3.43
C TYR A 204 5.12 3.87 3.58
N LEU A 205 4.99 4.60 2.49
CA LEU A 205 5.04 6.08 2.51
C LEU A 205 3.65 6.72 2.49
N GLY A 206 2.63 5.93 2.13
CA GLY A 206 1.24 6.36 2.11
C GLY A 206 0.98 7.56 1.20
N PRO A 207 -0.22 8.09 1.20
CA PRO A 207 -0.58 9.19 0.32
C PRO A 207 0.00 10.55 0.77
N ILE A 208 0.75 10.57 1.88
CA ILE A 208 1.33 11.80 2.44
C ILE A 208 2.72 12.07 1.86
N TRP A 209 3.55 11.03 1.77
CA TRP A 209 4.97 11.17 1.46
C TRP A 209 5.34 10.79 0.03
N GLN A 210 4.53 9.98 -0.64
CA GLN A 210 4.73 9.56 -2.03
C GLN A 210 3.40 9.51 -2.76
N LYS A 211 3.37 10.02 -4.00
CA LYS A 211 2.17 10.07 -4.85
C LYS A 211 2.45 9.45 -6.21
N PRO A 212 2.29 8.14 -6.34
CA PRO A 212 2.62 7.41 -7.57
C PRO A 212 1.93 7.94 -8.83
N MET A 213 0.72 8.48 -8.71
CA MET A 213 -0.03 9.00 -9.85
C MET A 213 0.66 10.22 -10.51
N GLU A 214 1.43 11.02 -9.76
CA GLU A 214 2.21 12.14 -10.32
C GLU A 214 3.33 11.64 -11.26
N PHE A 215 3.71 10.36 -11.15
CA PHE A 215 4.72 9.69 -11.96
C PHE A 215 4.14 8.78 -13.05
N GLY A 216 2.82 8.83 -13.26
CA GLY A 216 2.14 8.10 -14.33
C GLY A 216 1.59 6.72 -13.93
N ALA A 217 1.51 6.41 -12.64
CA ALA A 217 0.73 5.27 -12.17
C ALA A 217 -0.77 5.50 -12.43
N ASP A 218 -1.49 4.41 -12.70
CA ASP A 218 -2.95 4.42 -12.82
C ASP A 218 -3.62 4.14 -11.48
N MET A 219 -2.89 3.49 -10.59
CA MET A 219 -3.40 3.04 -9.29
C MET A 219 -2.31 3.08 -8.21
N SER A 220 -2.71 3.47 -7.00
CA SER A 220 -1.97 3.24 -5.77
C SER A 220 -2.71 2.21 -4.92
N CYS A 221 -2.02 1.13 -4.54
CA CYS A 221 -2.54 0.06 -3.68
C CYS A 221 -2.07 0.27 -2.25
N TYR A 222 -2.89 -0.12 -1.29
CA TYR A 222 -2.61 0.00 0.13
C TYR A 222 -3.08 -1.22 0.92
N SER A 223 -2.22 -1.73 1.77
CA SER A 223 -2.70 -2.40 2.97
C SER A 223 -3.19 -1.32 3.95
N ALA A 224 -4.50 -1.01 3.91
CA ALA A 224 -5.08 0.00 4.79
C ALA A 224 -5.05 -0.39 6.27
N THR A 225 -4.77 -1.65 6.57
CA THR A 225 -4.43 -2.22 7.88
C THR A 225 -3.26 -1.47 8.55
N LYS A 226 -2.33 -0.90 7.75
CA LYS A 226 -1.06 -0.34 8.18
C LYS A 226 -1.23 1.14 8.57
N PHE A 227 -0.43 2.02 8.03
CA PHE A 227 -0.44 3.46 8.37
C PHE A 227 -1.81 4.14 8.26
N LEU A 228 -2.63 3.74 7.27
CA LEU A 228 -3.96 4.34 7.09
C LEU A 228 -4.87 4.10 8.32
N SER A 229 -4.89 2.88 8.86
CA SER A 229 -5.55 2.55 10.12
C SER A 229 -4.74 3.06 11.33
N GLY A 230 -3.51 2.60 11.45
CA GLY A 230 -2.53 3.05 12.45
C GLY A 230 -2.81 2.63 13.89
N HIS A 231 -3.76 1.72 14.16
CA HIS A 231 -4.19 1.38 15.52
C HIS A 231 -4.17 -0.13 15.83
N SER A 232 -3.68 -0.98 14.93
CA SER A 232 -3.63 -2.45 15.08
C SER A 232 -4.97 -3.12 15.39
N ASP A 233 -6.09 -2.48 15.07
CA ASP A 233 -7.44 -2.88 15.49
C ASP A 233 -8.36 -3.31 14.34
N LEU A 234 -7.87 -3.25 13.08
CA LEU A 234 -8.62 -3.67 11.91
C LEU A 234 -7.74 -4.20 10.78
N ILE A 235 -8.37 -4.92 9.87
CA ILE A 235 -7.79 -5.36 8.61
C ILE A 235 -8.59 -4.72 7.48
N ALA A 236 -7.90 -4.08 6.52
CA ALA A 236 -8.50 -3.51 5.33
C ALA A 236 -7.49 -3.33 4.20
N GLY A 237 -8.00 -3.14 2.98
CA GLY A 237 -7.23 -2.74 1.81
C GLY A 237 -7.88 -1.56 1.10
N ALA A 238 -7.10 -0.84 0.32
CA ALA A 238 -7.61 0.22 -0.53
C ALA A 238 -6.85 0.30 -1.85
N VAL A 239 -7.53 0.75 -2.90
CA VAL A 239 -6.94 1.16 -4.17
C VAL A 239 -7.49 2.54 -4.50
N THR A 240 -6.61 3.48 -4.78
CA THR A 240 -6.94 4.79 -5.35
C THR A 240 -6.44 4.85 -6.79
N GLY A 241 -7.07 5.64 -7.65
CA GLY A 241 -6.60 5.69 -9.04
C GLY A 241 -7.51 6.48 -9.98
N THR A 242 -7.27 6.29 -11.27
CA THR A 242 -8.06 6.89 -12.34
C THR A 242 -9.51 6.39 -12.30
N ALA A 243 -10.45 7.23 -12.74
CA ALA A 243 -11.88 6.89 -12.76
C ALA A 243 -12.15 5.56 -13.49
N GLU A 244 -11.46 5.33 -14.60
CA GLU A 244 -11.58 4.11 -15.39
C GLU A 244 -11.13 2.88 -14.60
N SER A 245 -9.92 2.92 -14.03
CA SER A 245 -9.37 1.82 -13.24
C SER A 245 -10.22 1.49 -12.03
N ILE A 246 -10.67 2.50 -11.30
CA ILE A 246 -11.50 2.30 -10.10
C ILE A 246 -12.88 1.74 -10.47
N THR A 247 -13.47 2.16 -11.58
CA THR A 247 -14.75 1.61 -12.06
C THR A 247 -14.64 0.12 -12.38
N ALA A 248 -13.58 -0.30 -13.08
CA ALA A 248 -13.31 -1.69 -13.40
C ALA A 248 -13.11 -2.54 -12.12
N ILE A 249 -12.30 -2.03 -11.18
CA ILE A 249 -12.02 -2.66 -9.90
C ILE A 249 -13.29 -2.81 -9.06
N LYS A 250 -14.10 -1.76 -8.93
CA LYS A 250 -15.39 -1.81 -8.19
C LYS A 250 -16.36 -2.80 -8.80
N THR A 251 -16.37 -2.94 -10.12
CA THR A 251 -17.18 -3.93 -10.80
C THR A 251 -16.80 -5.35 -10.38
N LEU A 252 -15.50 -5.70 -10.42
CA LEU A 252 -15.05 -7.02 -9.98
C LEU A 252 -15.25 -7.21 -8.46
N ARG A 253 -14.97 -6.21 -7.64
CA ARG A 253 -15.24 -6.22 -6.20
C ARG A 253 -16.71 -6.57 -5.90
N THR A 254 -17.64 -6.03 -6.66
CA THR A 254 -19.07 -6.32 -6.51
C THR A 254 -19.38 -7.80 -6.75
N PHE A 255 -18.68 -8.45 -7.71
CA PHE A 255 -18.86 -9.90 -7.97
C PHE A 255 -18.20 -10.76 -6.89
N LEU A 256 -16.99 -10.40 -6.46
CA LEU A 256 -16.25 -11.12 -5.42
C LEU A 256 -16.86 -10.92 -4.02
N GLY A 257 -17.52 -9.78 -3.79
CA GLY A 257 -18.15 -9.48 -2.50
C GLY A 257 -17.16 -9.09 -1.39
N ASN A 258 -15.93 -8.69 -1.75
CA ASN A 258 -14.82 -8.46 -0.85
C ASN A 258 -14.61 -6.98 -0.45
N MET A 259 -15.69 -6.18 -0.40
CA MET A 259 -15.70 -4.81 0.13
C MET A 259 -15.56 -4.82 1.66
N ALA A 260 -14.97 -3.76 2.22
CA ALA A 260 -14.89 -3.58 3.67
C ALA A 260 -16.29 -3.37 4.31
N SER A 261 -16.45 -3.81 5.56
CA SER A 261 -17.68 -3.64 6.33
C SER A 261 -17.91 -2.16 6.71
N PRO A 262 -19.17 -1.74 6.98
CA PRO A 262 -19.46 -0.38 7.44
C PRO A 262 -18.70 0.00 8.70
N ASN A 263 -18.52 -0.93 9.65
CA ASN A 263 -17.77 -0.71 10.88
C ASN A 263 -16.27 -0.46 10.58
N THR A 264 -15.67 -1.28 9.74
CA THR A 264 -14.27 -1.10 9.30
C THR A 264 -14.09 0.25 8.59
N CYS A 265 -15.04 0.60 7.70
CA CYS A 265 -15.01 1.89 7.00
C CYS A 265 -15.12 3.06 7.97
N TRP A 266 -15.94 2.98 8.99
CA TRP A 266 -16.10 4.00 10.02
C TRP A 266 -14.80 4.20 10.82
N LEU A 267 -14.17 3.11 11.27
CA LEU A 267 -12.89 3.15 11.97
C LEU A 267 -11.78 3.76 11.11
N LEU A 268 -11.68 3.37 9.83
CA LEU A 268 -10.72 3.94 8.90
C LEU A 268 -10.97 5.44 8.67
N THR A 269 -12.22 5.84 8.48
CA THR A 269 -12.59 7.25 8.31
C THR A 269 -12.12 8.09 9.49
N ARG A 270 -12.33 7.59 10.73
CA ARG A 270 -11.81 8.21 11.96
C ARG A 270 -10.28 8.29 11.96
N SER A 271 -9.61 7.22 11.54
CA SER A 271 -8.15 7.14 11.51
C SER A 271 -7.51 8.09 10.50
N LEU A 272 -8.17 8.35 9.36
CA LEU A 272 -7.70 9.32 8.36
C LEU A 272 -7.64 10.76 8.90
N GLU A 273 -8.47 11.11 9.88
CA GLU A 273 -8.47 12.44 10.50
C GLU A 273 -7.14 12.76 11.21
N THR A 274 -6.42 11.74 11.68
CA THR A 274 -5.14 11.88 12.38
C THR A 274 -3.94 11.32 11.59
N LEU A 275 -4.16 10.90 10.33
CA LEU A 275 -3.15 10.22 9.53
C LEU A 275 -1.84 11.01 9.45
N LYS A 276 -1.92 12.28 9.06
CA LYS A 276 -0.73 13.13 8.91
C LYS A 276 -0.01 13.36 10.24
N ILE A 277 -0.74 13.58 11.32
CA ILE A 277 -0.15 13.77 12.66
C ILE A 277 0.64 12.53 13.07
N ARG A 278 0.05 11.33 12.93
CA ARG A 278 0.69 10.07 13.28
C ARG A 278 1.92 9.80 12.42
N MET A 279 1.78 9.84 11.09
CA MET A 279 2.89 9.57 10.19
C MET A 279 4.03 10.57 10.33
N THR A 280 3.74 11.86 10.56
CA THR A 280 4.79 12.87 10.82
C THR A 280 5.57 12.52 12.08
N ARG A 281 4.88 12.22 13.20
CA ARG A 281 5.56 11.84 14.44
C ARG A 281 6.37 10.54 14.29
N GLN A 282 5.82 9.55 13.60
CA GLN A 282 6.53 8.29 13.32
C GLN A 282 7.80 8.53 12.49
N ALA A 283 7.73 9.37 11.46
CA ALA A 283 8.90 9.69 10.62
C ALA A 283 9.97 10.48 11.39
N GLU A 284 9.57 11.42 12.24
CA GLU A 284 10.49 12.14 13.14
C GLU A 284 11.20 11.17 14.09
N ASN A 285 10.45 10.29 14.73
CA ASN A 285 11.00 9.27 15.62
C ASN A 285 11.97 8.34 14.87
N ALA A 286 11.61 7.93 13.66
CA ALA A 286 12.46 7.05 12.84
C ALA A 286 13.83 7.68 12.54
N LEU A 287 13.89 8.98 12.28
CA LEU A 287 15.16 9.69 12.07
C LEU A 287 16.06 9.67 13.32
N HIS A 288 15.49 9.77 14.52
CA HIS A 288 16.26 9.65 15.76
C HIS A 288 16.80 8.22 15.93
N VAL A 289 15.96 7.22 15.70
CA VAL A 289 16.31 5.81 15.80
C VAL A 289 17.38 5.41 14.77
N VAL A 290 17.24 5.83 13.51
CA VAL A 290 18.24 5.52 12.46
C VAL A 290 19.62 6.06 12.81
N ARG A 291 19.72 7.32 13.26
CA ARG A 291 21.01 7.92 13.68
C ARG A 291 21.65 7.17 14.84
N PHE A 292 20.85 6.70 15.79
CA PHE A 292 21.31 5.86 16.88
C PHE A 292 21.85 4.52 16.34
N LEU A 293 21.08 3.82 15.51
CA LEU A 293 21.46 2.52 14.95
C LEU A 293 22.73 2.59 14.12
N GLU A 294 22.91 3.63 13.28
CA GLU A 294 24.14 3.83 12.49
C GLU A 294 25.38 4.02 13.36
N SER A 295 25.22 4.62 14.53
CA SER A 295 26.34 4.87 15.45
C SER A 295 26.64 3.67 16.37
N HIS A 296 25.78 2.65 16.40
CA HIS A 296 25.93 1.55 17.35
C HIS A 296 26.91 0.49 16.84
N PRO A 297 27.93 0.08 17.65
CA PRO A 297 29.01 -0.80 17.19
C PRO A 297 28.55 -2.24 16.87
N LYS A 298 27.36 -2.64 17.29
CA LYS A 298 26.76 -3.97 17.02
C LYS A 298 25.84 -4.00 15.81
N VAL A 299 25.59 -2.86 15.16
CA VAL A 299 24.81 -2.73 13.92
C VAL A 299 25.80 -2.65 12.76
N SER A 300 25.68 -3.54 11.79
CA SER A 300 26.56 -3.60 10.62
C SER A 300 26.02 -2.81 9.43
N ARG A 301 24.71 -2.70 9.30
CA ARG A 301 24.04 -1.98 8.20
C ARG A 301 22.65 -1.50 8.61
N VAL A 302 22.26 -0.33 8.12
CA VAL A 302 20.88 0.21 8.27
C VAL A 302 20.27 0.38 6.88
N TYR A 303 19.06 -0.09 6.72
CA TYR A 303 18.24 0.07 5.51
C TYR A 303 17.09 1.02 5.83
N PHE A 304 17.07 2.18 5.20
CA PHE A 304 16.04 3.19 5.39
C PHE A 304 15.80 3.91 4.06
N PRO A 305 14.55 4.13 3.62
CA PRO A 305 14.26 4.59 2.27
C PRO A 305 15.04 5.85 1.89
N GLY A 306 15.88 5.78 0.84
CA GLY A 306 16.70 6.91 0.38
C GLY A 306 17.76 7.40 1.37
N TRP A 307 18.17 6.59 2.33
CA TRP A 307 19.27 6.90 3.24
C TRP A 307 20.63 6.63 2.59
N ALA A 308 21.66 7.34 3.03
CA ALA A 308 23.00 7.27 2.41
C ALA A 308 23.59 5.84 2.37
N SER A 309 23.28 5.00 3.36
CA SER A 309 23.73 3.60 3.42
C SER A 309 23.16 2.71 2.30
N GLN A 310 22.14 3.17 1.58
CA GLN A 310 21.58 2.45 0.43
C GLN A 310 22.20 2.85 -0.92
N GLY A 311 23.08 3.86 -0.94
CA GLY A 311 23.81 4.32 -2.12
C GLY A 311 23.16 5.52 -2.84
N ASP A 312 23.99 6.21 -3.63
CA ASP A 312 23.64 7.50 -4.23
C ASP A 312 22.42 7.44 -5.14
N GLU A 313 22.24 6.34 -5.89
CA GLU A 313 21.11 6.18 -6.79
C GLU A 313 19.78 6.05 -6.02
N GLN A 314 19.76 5.29 -4.95
CA GLN A 314 18.61 5.15 -4.06
C GLN A 314 18.24 6.50 -3.42
N VAL A 315 19.25 7.28 -3.01
CA VAL A 315 19.06 8.66 -2.49
C VAL A 315 18.44 9.54 -3.56
N ARG A 316 18.99 9.52 -4.79
CA ARG A 316 18.50 10.32 -5.91
C ARG A 316 17.05 10.00 -6.26
N ILE A 317 16.73 8.70 -6.38
CA ILE A 317 15.36 8.25 -6.70
C ILE A 317 14.39 8.69 -5.60
N HIS A 318 14.74 8.45 -4.34
CA HIS A 318 13.91 8.85 -3.20
C HIS A 318 13.63 10.36 -3.20
N GLN A 319 14.65 11.20 -3.35
CA GLN A 319 14.50 12.65 -3.38
C GLN A 319 13.65 13.15 -4.53
N GLN A 320 13.60 12.41 -5.66
CA GLN A 320 12.77 12.73 -6.81
C GLN A 320 11.29 12.52 -6.56
N GLN A 321 10.91 11.50 -5.77
CA GLN A 321 9.53 10.99 -5.72
C GLN A 321 8.90 10.98 -4.33
N SER A 322 9.68 11.23 -3.27
CA SER A 322 9.21 11.13 -1.89
C SER A 322 9.61 12.37 -1.09
N SER A 323 8.74 12.78 -0.17
CA SER A 323 8.98 13.96 0.70
C SER A 323 9.40 13.59 2.12
N SER A 324 9.51 12.30 2.44
CA SER A 324 9.96 11.78 3.73
C SER A 324 10.52 10.37 3.57
N HIS A 325 11.43 9.98 4.45
CA HIS A 325 11.94 8.60 4.53
C HIS A 325 10.92 7.63 5.15
N GLY A 326 9.84 8.13 5.75
CA GLY A 326 8.83 7.31 6.43
C GLY A 326 9.29 6.79 7.79
N ALA A 327 8.72 5.65 8.22
CA ALA A 327 8.91 5.12 9.57
C ALA A 327 9.29 3.63 9.60
N MET A 328 9.68 3.06 8.46
CA MET A 328 10.13 1.67 8.35
C MET A 328 11.65 1.61 8.28
N ILE A 329 12.25 0.93 9.23
CA ILE A 329 13.70 0.71 9.31
C ILE A 329 13.95 -0.78 9.25
N SER A 330 14.95 -1.22 8.50
CA SER A 330 15.56 -2.54 8.71
C SER A 330 17.03 -2.35 9.04
N PHE A 331 17.61 -3.24 9.80
CA PHE A 331 19.03 -3.19 10.13
C PHE A 331 19.59 -4.58 10.41
N ASP A 332 20.85 -4.78 10.06
CA ASP A 332 21.58 -6.01 10.33
C ASP A 332 22.43 -5.84 11.61
N VAL A 333 22.38 -6.84 12.47
CA VAL A 333 23.23 -6.93 13.66
C VAL A 333 24.45 -7.81 13.39
N LEU A 334 25.54 -7.56 14.08
CA LEU A 334 26.71 -8.45 14.04
C LEU A 334 26.40 -9.77 14.75
N GLY A 335 26.78 -10.90 14.12
CA GLY A 335 26.61 -12.23 14.69
C GLY A 335 25.45 -13.05 14.17
N GLY A 336 24.76 -12.57 13.10
CA GLY A 336 23.73 -13.32 12.38
C GLY A 336 22.45 -13.54 13.18
N GLU A 337 21.71 -14.60 12.84
CA GLU A 337 20.39 -14.94 13.41
C GLU A 337 20.37 -14.97 14.94
N ALA A 338 21.36 -15.61 15.56
CA ALA A 338 21.39 -15.74 17.01
C ALA A 338 21.42 -14.39 17.73
N SER A 339 22.17 -13.44 17.17
CA SER A 339 22.24 -12.05 17.66
C SER A 339 20.93 -11.30 17.40
N ALA A 340 20.35 -11.44 16.22
CA ALA A 340 19.05 -10.85 15.90
C ALA A 340 17.95 -11.35 16.86
N PHE A 341 17.93 -12.65 17.19
CA PHE A 341 16.99 -13.22 18.14
C PHE A 341 17.28 -12.73 19.57
N THR A 342 18.56 -12.58 19.94
CA THR A 342 18.92 -12.00 21.26
C THR A 342 18.34 -10.59 21.40
N VAL A 343 18.52 -9.73 20.39
CA VAL A 343 17.93 -8.38 20.42
C VAL A 343 16.41 -8.44 20.52
N LEU A 344 15.76 -9.17 19.62
CA LEU A 344 14.29 -9.23 19.56
C LEU A 344 13.65 -9.76 20.85
N ASN A 345 14.29 -10.77 21.49
CA ASN A 345 13.78 -11.38 22.71
C ASN A 345 13.97 -10.50 23.97
N ASN A 346 14.81 -9.47 23.90
CA ASN A 346 15.11 -8.58 25.01
C ASN A 346 14.56 -7.15 24.82
N LEU A 347 13.74 -6.91 23.82
CA LEU A 347 12.98 -5.67 23.69
C LEU A 347 11.85 -5.65 24.75
N HIS A 348 11.65 -4.51 25.41
CA HIS A 348 10.63 -4.32 26.45
C HIS A 348 9.48 -3.41 26.01
N LEU A 349 9.82 -2.29 25.37
CA LEU A 349 8.86 -1.32 24.84
C LEU A 349 8.38 -1.74 23.45
N VAL A 350 9.32 -1.92 22.51
CA VAL A 350 9.05 -2.41 21.17
C VAL A 350 8.55 -3.85 21.23
N LYS A 351 7.44 -4.15 20.57
CA LYS A 351 6.83 -5.48 20.63
C LYS A 351 7.34 -6.37 19.48
N LEU A 352 7.71 -7.61 19.84
CA LEU A 352 8.02 -8.64 18.86
C LEU A 352 6.70 -9.11 18.20
N ALA A 353 6.42 -8.60 17.03
CA ALA A 353 5.21 -8.94 16.28
C ALA A 353 5.39 -8.64 14.80
N VAL A 354 4.65 -9.36 13.96
CA VAL A 354 4.44 -9.00 12.55
C VAL A 354 3.52 -7.78 12.46
N SER A 355 3.33 -7.25 11.24
CA SER A 355 2.62 -6.01 10.95
C SER A 355 3.54 -4.79 11.05
N LEU A 356 2.98 -3.59 10.82
CA LEU A 356 3.72 -2.32 10.79
C LEU A 356 2.75 -1.12 10.71
N GLY A 357 3.28 0.08 10.86
CA GLY A 357 2.56 1.33 10.59
C GLY A 357 1.58 1.77 11.68
N SER A 358 1.56 1.06 12.81
CA SER A 358 0.70 1.39 13.94
C SER A 358 1.33 2.39 14.90
N ASN A 359 0.53 2.88 15.85
CA ASN A 359 0.96 3.82 16.88
C ASN A 359 2.07 3.26 17.78
N GLU A 360 2.02 1.94 18.06
CA GLU A 360 3.05 1.21 18.77
C GLU A 360 4.18 0.75 17.85
N SER A 361 5.40 0.74 18.36
CA SER A 361 6.57 0.22 17.66
C SER A 361 6.59 -1.31 17.66
N LEU A 362 6.83 -1.90 16.49
CA LEU A 362 6.85 -3.34 16.26
C LEU A 362 8.15 -3.76 15.59
N ALA A 363 8.75 -4.86 16.06
CA ALA A 363 9.93 -5.45 15.45
C ALA A 363 9.70 -6.92 15.09
N GLN A 364 10.37 -7.40 14.05
CA GLN A 364 10.34 -8.80 13.63
C GLN A 364 11.64 -9.20 12.92
N HIS A 365 11.83 -10.51 12.75
CA HIS A 365 12.87 -11.12 11.94
C HIS A 365 12.29 -11.50 10.56
N PRO A 366 12.49 -10.70 9.51
CA PRO A 366 11.80 -10.94 8.23
C PRO A 366 12.21 -12.25 7.56
N TYR A 367 13.47 -12.66 7.67
CA TYR A 367 14.05 -13.85 7.03
C TYR A 367 13.31 -15.16 7.41
N HIS A 368 12.95 -15.32 8.70
CA HIS A 368 12.27 -16.52 9.21
C HIS A 368 10.80 -16.30 9.57
N MET A 369 10.24 -15.11 9.35
CA MET A 369 8.83 -14.81 9.60
C MET A 369 8.08 -14.52 8.30
N THR A 370 8.11 -13.28 7.82
CA THR A 370 7.29 -12.85 6.67
C THR A 370 7.79 -13.37 5.31
N HIS A 371 9.04 -13.82 5.21
CA HIS A 371 9.66 -14.35 3.99
C HIS A 371 10.20 -15.78 4.21
N ALA A 372 9.64 -16.52 5.17
CA ALA A 372 10.11 -17.86 5.55
C ALA A 372 10.01 -18.88 4.39
N ASP A 373 8.99 -18.74 3.55
CA ASP A 373 8.72 -19.62 2.39
C ASP A 373 9.50 -19.25 1.12
N MET A 374 10.22 -18.12 1.12
CA MET A 374 11.07 -17.73 -0.01
C MET A 374 12.34 -18.58 -0.05
N PRO A 375 12.78 -19.09 -1.23
CA PRO A 375 14.03 -19.82 -1.38
C PRO A 375 15.25 -19.04 -0.92
N GLU A 376 16.26 -19.74 -0.36
CA GLU A 376 17.46 -19.07 0.20
C GLU A 376 18.28 -18.31 -0.87
N ASP A 377 18.39 -18.86 -2.07
CA ASP A 377 19.07 -18.22 -3.19
C ASP A 377 18.37 -16.91 -3.60
N GLU A 378 17.05 -16.89 -3.56
CA GLU A 378 16.26 -15.69 -3.80
C GLU A 378 16.44 -14.67 -2.67
N LYS A 379 16.38 -15.07 -1.39
CA LYS A 379 16.66 -14.19 -0.24
C LYS A 379 18.03 -13.53 -0.37
N ASN A 380 19.06 -14.31 -0.75
CA ASN A 380 20.42 -13.82 -0.92
C ASN A 380 20.53 -12.79 -2.06
N SER A 381 19.86 -13.05 -3.20
CA SER A 381 19.84 -12.12 -4.34
C SER A 381 19.14 -10.80 -4.04
N LEU A 382 18.25 -10.79 -3.06
CA LEU A 382 17.50 -9.61 -2.60
C LEU A 382 18.11 -8.95 -1.36
N HIS A 383 19.32 -9.33 -0.96
CA HIS A 383 20.02 -8.81 0.23
C HIS A 383 19.23 -8.98 1.55
N LEU A 384 18.35 -9.97 1.60
CA LEU A 384 17.63 -10.34 2.82
C LEU A 384 18.52 -11.26 3.65
N THR A 385 19.06 -10.75 4.75
CA THR A 385 20.04 -11.46 5.59
C THR A 385 19.36 -12.14 6.79
N ASP A 386 19.99 -13.17 7.34
CA ASP A 386 19.60 -13.81 8.60
C ASP A 386 19.90 -12.96 9.85
N ALA A 387 20.64 -11.86 9.67
CA ALA A 387 20.93 -10.88 10.70
C ALA A 387 19.91 -9.74 10.76
N MET A 388 18.98 -9.70 9.82
CA MET A 388 18.08 -8.55 9.63
C MET A 388 16.95 -8.51 10.66
N ILE A 389 16.79 -7.35 11.27
CA ILE A 389 15.63 -6.97 12.09
C ILE A 389 14.88 -5.87 11.33
N ARG A 390 13.58 -6.03 11.14
CA ARG A 390 12.70 -4.97 10.63
C ARG A 390 11.97 -4.31 11.79
N LEU A 391 12.04 -2.98 11.86
CA LEU A 391 11.42 -2.14 12.87
C LEU A 391 10.41 -1.19 12.23
N SER A 392 9.18 -1.25 12.67
CA SER A 392 8.14 -0.25 12.40
C SER A 392 8.09 0.72 13.58
N VAL A 393 8.47 1.96 13.35
CA VAL A 393 8.56 2.98 14.41
C VAL A 393 7.19 3.60 14.66
N GLY A 394 6.79 3.63 15.93
CA GLY A 394 5.54 4.21 16.42
C GLY A 394 5.65 5.67 16.86
N ILE A 395 4.69 6.11 17.67
CA ILE A 395 4.58 7.49 18.16
C ILE A 395 5.10 7.69 19.59
N GLU A 396 5.73 6.68 20.17
CA GLU A 396 6.33 6.73 21.50
C GLU A 396 7.37 7.86 21.62
N ASP A 397 7.88 8.10 22.81
CA ASP A 397 9.02 9.01 22.97
C ASP A 397 10.27 8.40 22.32
N PRO A 398 11.00 9.14 21.46
CA PRO A 398 12.15 8.61 20.74
C PRO A 398 13.32 8.20 21.65
N GLU A 399 13.51 8.85 22.80
CA GLU A 399 14.55 8.48 23.75
C GLU A 399 14.24 7.15 24.45
N ASP A 400 12.95 6.86 24.72
CA ASP A 400 12.52 5.58 25.27
C ASP A 400 12.73 4.45 24.25
N LEU A 401 12.46 4.69 22.97
CA LEU A 401 12.74 3.73 21.88
C LEU A 401 14.24 3.44 21.76
N ILE A 402 15.06 4.50 21.79
CA ILE A 402 16.52 4.38 21.74
C ILE A 402 17.04 3.64 22.97
N HIS A 403 16.49 3.92 24.16
CA HIS A 403 16.88 3.23 25.37
C HIS A 403 16.58 1.72 25.30
N ASP A 404 15.39 1.35 24.81
CA ASP A 404 14.98 -0.04 24.65
C ASP A 404 15.85 -0.79 23.62
N LEU A 405 16.14 -0.18 22.49
CA LEU A 405 17.03 -0.75 21.49
C LEU A 405 18.46 -0.88 22.00
N ARG A 406 18.99 0.12 22.71
CA ARG A 406 20.34 0.12 23.26
C ARG A 406 20.54 -1.01 24.26
N GLN A 407 19.66 -1.14 25.25
CA GLN A 407 19.80 -2.19 26.27
C GLN A 407 19.74 -3.59 25.65
N ALA A 408 18.96 -3.81 24.58
CA ALA A 408 18.90 -5.08 23.88
C ALA A 408 20.16 -5.34 23.01
N LEU A 409 20.68 -4.31 22.31
CA LEU A 409 21.89 -4.40 21.50
C LEU A 409 23.16 -4.56 22.36
N ASP A 410 23.21 -3.98 23.56
CA ASP A 410 24.35 -4.08 24.49
C ASP A 410 24.54 -5.51 25.05
N LEU A 411 23.57 -6.41 24.85
CA LEU A 411 23.68 -7.84 25.20
C LEU A 411 24.51 -8.65 24.19
N LEU A 412 24.78 -8.10 23.00
CA LEU A 412 25.62 -8.72 21.97
C LEU A 412 27.10 -8.50 22.26
#